data_afcee7b2f4daea11a268ebf1659535de
#
_entry.id   afcee7b2f4daea11a268ebf1659535de
#
_cell.length_a   1.000
_cell.length_b   1.000
_cell.length_c   1.000
_cell.angle_alpha   90.00
_cell.angle_beta   90.00
_cell.angle_gamma   90.00
#
_symmetry.space_group_name_H-M   'P 1'
#
loop_
_entity.id
_entity.type
_entity.pdbx_description
1 polymer ?
#
loop_
_entity_poly.entity_id
_entity_poly.type
_entity_poly.pdbx_seq_one_letter_code
_entity_poly.pdbx_strand_id
1 'polypeptide(L)'
;VTWIDKRGKKRTSRLFLATLTFSQKIYICAFENEKQISWMGGIVKALEFFGGAPKTLIVDNAKSLVVTHGKDKIDYSPILQSLCNYYGISSFACRPGTPKGKNRVENSVTHTYRRVLASLRLNGPIRASNLEDLNQQIAEHRDIFNKRPFTKNLQSNRELEFNTHERQKLKNLPILPYEIGNWRYLKVDKGHCIRLGEDGGHRYSVPVIYVGMTVTVLKTEERVLIYDKETGSCIAQHKRYLEITGEKTHILSEHLTPKEKRQRLTKEQWVEELVKCGYDRETVSNVLTAKWKVDTLNARRFCFCLKLLLRECPIAIAREALQAAYEHRYLNYEYIKEWAKMRQKETLLGLTENATDLNYRTISHENIRNNYC
;
A
#
# COMPACT_ATOMS: atom_id res chain seq x y z
N VAL A 1 0.88 -24.04 22.64
CA VAL A 1 1.37 -23.68 23.97
C VAL A 1 0.34 -22.85 24.72
N THR A 2 0.16 -23.12 26.03
CA THR A 2 -0.74 -22.35 26.89
C THR A 2 0.08 -21.47 27.82
N TRP A 3 -0.33 -20.24 28.02
CA TRP A 3 0.33 -19.22 28.82
C TRP A 3 -0.70 -18.28 29.50
N ILE A 4 -0.26 -17.50 30.48
CA ILE A 4 -1.11 -16.57 31.25
C ILE A 4 -0.68 -15.15 30.90
N ASP A 5 -1.66 -14.32 30.49
CA ASP A 5 -1.42 -12.91 30.16
C ASP A 5 -1.33 -12.02 31.42
N LYS A 6 -0.98 -10.74 31.24
CA LYS A 6 -0.89 -9.73 32.33
C LYS A 6 -2.15 -9.62 33.19
N ARG A 7 -3.32 -9.99 32.62
CA ARG A 7 -4.61 -9.93 33.30
C ARG A 7 -4.98 -11.23 34.02
N GLY A 8 -4.04 -12.21 34.07
CA GLY A 8 -4.27 -13.54 34.63
C GLY A 8 -5.12 -14.45 33.73
N LYS A 9 -5.46 -14.05 32.51
CA LYS A 9 -6.27 -14.85 31.60
C LYS A 9 -5.40 -15.88 30.87
N LYS A 10 -5.89 -17.11 30.83
CA LYS A 10 -5.27 -18.21 30.09
C LYS A 10 -5.44 -18.01 28.58
N ARG A 11 -4.32 -18.02 27.85
CA ARG A 11 -4.23 -17.89 26.41
C ARG A 11 -3.66 -19.18 25.81
N THR A 12 -4.02 -19.45 24.58
CA THR A 12 -3.46 -20.57 23.83
C THR A 12 -2.91 -20.05 22.50
N SER A 13 -1.64 -20.34 22.22
CA SER A 13 -0.97 -20.01 20.96
C SER A 13 -0.54 -21.28 20.25
N ARG A 14 -0.45 -21.22 18.93
CA ARG A 14 0.04 -22.29 18.06
C ARG A 14 1.53 -22.12 17.85
N LEU A 15 2.25 -23.25 17.82
CA LEU A 15 3.70 -23.23 17.61
C LEU A 15 4.04 -23.58 16.17
N PHE A 16 4.90 -22.76 15.60
CA PHE A 16 5.61 -23.07 14.37
C PHE A 16 7.00 -23.60 14.73
N LEU A 17 7.42 -24.67 14.09
CA LEU A 17 8.73 -25.26 14.25
C LEU A 17 9.35 -25.51 12.88
N ALA A 18 10.57 -25.04 12.67
CA ALA A 18 11.42 -25.41 11.55
C ALA A 18 12.71 -26.04 12.06
N THR A 19 13.22 -27.04 11.34
CA THR A 19 14.48 -27.71 11.67
C THR A 19 15.31 -27.93 10.41
N LEU A 20 16.60 -27.67 10.50
CA LEU A 20 17.55 -28.01 9.45
C LEU A 20 17.91 -29.52 9.56
N THR A 21 18.11 -30.14 8.41
CA THR A 21 18.22 -31.60 8.38
C THR A 21 19.59 -32.15 8.80
N PHE A 22 20.66 -31.37 8.60
CA PHE A 22 22.03 -31.81 8.95
C PHE A 22 22.35 -31.44 10.39
N SER A 23 22.40 -30.17 10.74
CA SER A 23 22.76 -29.70 12.09
C SER A 23 21.69 -29.95 13.15
N GLN A 24 20.47 -30.25 12.73
CA GLN A 24 19.29 -30.30 13.59
C GLN A 24 19.02 -29.00 14.36
N LYS A 25 19.53 -27.86 13.85
CA LYS A 25 19.27 -26.55 14.41
C LYS A 25 17.79 -26.23 14.24
N ILE A 26 17.16 -25.78 15.32
CA ILE A 26 15.72 -25.48 15.31
C ILE A 26 15.46 -23.98 15.36
N TYR A 27 14.38 -23.61 14.70
CA TYR A 27 13.69 -22.34 14.90
C TYR A 27 12.28 -22.64 15.41
N ILE A 28 11.81 -21.88 16.41
CA ILE A 28 10.47 -22.04 16.98
C ILE A 28 9.93 -20.66 17.34
N CYS A 29 8.65 -20.46 17.05
CA CYS A 29 7.89 -19.29 17.48
C CYS A 29 6.42 -19.62 17.68
N ALA A 30 5.71 -18.78 18.42
CA ALA A 30 4.27 -18.89 18.69
C ALA A 30 3.49 -17.92 17.80
N PHE A 31 2.30 -18.36 17.35
CA PHE A 31 1.31 -17.56 16.63
C PHE A 31 -0.05 -17.67 17.30
N GLU A 32 -0.94 -16.68 17.07
CA GLU A 32 -2.29 -16.74 17.60
C GLU A 32 -3.15 -17.84 16.99
N ASN A 33 -2.89 -18.19 15.73
CA ASN A 33 -3.70 -19.14 14.98
C ASN A 33 -2.86 -19.96 13.97
N GLU A 34 -3.48 -20.96 13.36
CA GLU A 34 -2.89 -21.81 12.31
C GLU A 34 -3.27 -21.37 10.88
N LYS A 35 -3.61 -20.09 10.69
CA LYS A 35 -3.92 -19.59 9.36
C LYS A 35 -2.69 -19.62 8.46
N GLN A 36 -2.92 -19.67 7.16
CA GLN A 36 -1.90 -19.71 6.12
C GLN A 36 -0.87 -18.58 6.26
N ILE A 37 -1.32 -17.39 6.62
CA ILE A 37 -0.46 -16.20 6.86
C ILE A 37 0.52 -16.47 8.02
N SER A 38 0.07 -17.10 9.12
CA SER A 38 0.93 -17.44 10.25
C SER A 38 2.01 -18.46 9.85
N TRP A 39 1.67 -19.46 9.02
CA TRP A 39 2.63 -20.39 8.45
C TRP A 39 3.68 -19.72 7.59
N MET A 40 3.26 -18.82 6.69
CA MET A 40 4.19 -18.05 5.85
C MET A 40 5.11 -17.18 6.71
N GLY A 41 4.57 -16.48 7.73
CA GLY A 41 5.36 -15.71 8.69
C GLY A 41 6.37 -16.55 9.44
N GLY A 42 6.00 -17.76 9.83
CA GLY A 42 6.91 -18.73 10.46
C GLY A 42 8.07 -19.13 9.55
N ILE A 43 7.78 -19.40 8.28
CA ILE A 43 8.81 -19.76 7.30
C ILE A 43 9.76 -18.58 7.07
N VAL A 44 9.25 -17.38 6.82
CA VAL A 44 10.08 -16.18 6.60
C VAL A 44 11.01 -15.94 7.79
N LYS A 45 10.47 -15.91 9.01
CA LYS A 45 11.26 -15.72 10.23
C LYS A 45 12.29 -16.85 10.47
N ALA A 46 11.98 -18.08 10.06
CA ALA A 46 12.93 -19.17 10.13
C ALA A 46 14.09 -18.98 9.15
N LEU A 47 13.82 -18.57 7.91
CA LEU A 47 14.85 -18.26 6.91
C LEU A 47 15.76 -17.12 7.38
N GLU A 48 15.18 -16.05 7.94
CA GLU A 48 15.93 -14.93 8.55
C GLU A 48 16.82 -15.43 9.71
N PHE A 49 16.29 -16.26 10.61
CA PHE A 49 17.04 -16.80 11.72
C PHE A 49 18.21 -17.70 11.27
N PHE A 50 18.01 -18.52 10.23
CA PHE A 50 19.07 -19.33 9.64
C PHE A 50 20.04 -18.50 8.79
N GLY A 51 19.68 -17.27 8.41
CA GLY A 51 20.49 -16.39 7.57
C GLY A 51 20.61 -16.86 6.14
N GLY A 52 19.64 -17.66 5.65
CA GLY A 52 19.66 -18.16 4.27
C GLY A 52 18.52 -19.12 3.97
N ALA A 53 18.33 -19.38 2.67
CA ALA A 53 17.28 -20.25 2.17
C ALA A 53 17.84 -21.66 1.81
N PRO A 54 17.21 -22.75 2.31
CA PRO A 54 17.59 -24.11 1.95
C PRO A 54 17.19 -24.41 0.48
N LYS A 55 17.79 -25.45 -0.10
CA LYS A 55 17.39 -25.92 -1.45
C LYS A 55 15.97 -26.45 -1.47
N THR A 56 15.55 -27.12 -0.39
CA THR A 56 14.27 -27.82 -0.30
C THR A 56 13.59 -27.53 1.02
N LEU A 57 12.32 -27.19 0.97
CA LEU A 57 11.43 -27.07 2.11
C LEU A 57 10.51 -28.29 2.17
N ILE A 58 10.59 -29.06 3.26
CA ILE A 58 9.71 -30.18 3.52
C ILE A 58 8.61 -29.68 4.48
N VAL A 59 7.37 -29.72 4.02
CA VAL A 59 6.21 -29.34 4.84
C VAL A 59 5.44 -30.59 5.27
N ASP A 60 5.03 -30.63 6.53
CA ASP A 60 4.06 -31.64 6.98
C ASP A 60 2.69 -31.31 6.35
N ASN A 61 1.84 -32.32 6.19
CA ASN A 61 0.54 -32.29 5.51
C ASN A 61 -0.49 -31.35 6.17
N ALA A 62 -0.08 -30.11 6.45
CA ALA A 62 -0.99 -29.11 6.97
C ALA A 62 -2.02 -28.75 5.88
N LYS A 63 -3.30 -28.97 6.15
CA LYS A 63 -4.43 -28.64 5.27
C LYS A 63 -4.41 -27.19 4.77
N SER A 64 -3.72 -26.31 5.48
CA SER A 64 -3.53 -24.91 5.12
C SER A 64 -2.46 -24.67 4.03
N LEU A 65 -1.60 -25.65 3.76
CA LEU A 65 -0.46 -25.53 2.84
C LEU A 65 -0.60 -26.39 1.58
N VAL A 66 -1.38 -27.46 1.66
CA VAL A 66 -1.59 -28.42 0.57
C VAL A 66 -3.08 -28.44 0.21
N VAL A 67 -3.40 -28.16 -1.05
CA VAL A 67 -4.79 -28.03 -1.53
C VAL A 67 -5.37 -29.40 -1.87
N THR A 68 -4.63 -30.23 -2.59
CA THR A 68 -5.06 -31.58 -2.99
C THR A 68 -3.92 -32.59 -2.93
N HIS A 69 -4.27 -33.83 -2.55
CA HIS A 69 -3.39 -35.00 -2.59
C HIS A 69 -3.87 -35.93 -3.71
N GLY A 70 -3.43 -35.69 -4.94
CA GLY A 70 -3.58 -36.66 -6.03
C GLY A 70 -2.57 -37.79 -5.89
N LYS A 71 -2.84 -38.97 -6.52
CA LYS A 71 -1.91 -40.12 -6.53
C LYS A 71 -0.53 -39.72 -7.06
N ASP A 72 -0.46 -38.81 -8.03
CA ASP A 72 0.79 -38.43 -8.73
C ASP A 72 1.13 -36.93 -8.64
N LYS A 73 0.25 -36.11 -8.12
CA LYS A 73 0.44 -34.64 -8.04
C LYS A 73 -0.05 -34.07 -6.71
N ILE A 74 0.81 -33.29 -6.09
CA ILE A 74 0.48 -32.55 -4.87
C ILE A 74 0.36 -31.08 -5.26
N ASP A 75 -0.82 -30.51 -5.08
CA ASP A 75 -1.04 -29.10 -5.34
C ASP A 75 -0.85 -28.30 -4.04
N TYR A 76 0.15 -27.44 -4.04
CA TYR A 76 0.44 -26.54 -2.94
C TYR A 76 -0.43 -25.29 -3.04
N SER A 77 -0.64 -24.65 -1.90
CA SER A 77 -1.33 -23.38 -1.89
C SER A 77 -0.55 -22.34 -2.72
N PRO A 78 -1.24 -21.46 -3.48
CA PRO A 78 -0.59 -20.42 -4.31
C PRO A 78 0.36 -19.52 -3.51
N ILE A 79 0.05 -19.24 -2.25
CA ILE A 79 0.90 -18.45 -1.36
C ILE A 79 2.20 -19.17 -1.04
N LEU A 80 2.17 -20.49 -0.75
CA LEU A 80 3.37 -21.27 -0.50
C LEU A 80 4.23 -21.35 -1.76
N GLN A 81 3.62 -21.57 -2.93
CA GLN A 81 4.34 -21.57 -4.20
C GLN A 81 5.02 -20.22 -4.48
N SER A 82 4.32 -19.12 -4.26
CA SER A 82 4.86 -17.77 -4.42
C SER A 82 6.05 -17.52 -3.48
N LEU A 83 5.94 -17.90 -2.22
CA LEU A 83 7.04 -17.80 -1.25
C LEU A 83 8.24 -18.66 -1.66
N CYS A 84 8.00 -19.89 -2.04
CA CYS A 84 9.07 -20.80 -2.48
C CYS A 84 9.77 -20.28 -3.74
N ASN A 85 9.04 -19.77 -4.72
CA ASN A 85 9.61 -19.15 -5.91
C ASN A 85 10.44 -17.92 -5.56
N TYR A 86 9.95 -17.06 -4.65
CA TYR A 86 10.66 -15.85 -4.23
C TYR A 86 12.04 -16.17 -3.63
N TYR A 87 12.14 -17.20 -2.78
CA TYR A 87 13.40 -17.62 -2.16
C TYR A 87 14.17 -18.64 -2.97
N GLY A 88 13.66 -19.09 -4.12
CA GLY A 88 14.27 -20.13 -4.95
C GLY A 88 14.33 -21.47 -4.25
N ILE A 89 13.30 -21.83 -3.46
CA ILE A 89 13.18 -23.07 -2.67
C ILE A 89 12.26 -24.04 -3.42
N SER A 90 12.64 -25.31 -3.51
CA SER A 90 11.75 -26.37 -3.98
C SER A 90 10.88 -26.85 -2.81
N SER A 91 9.55 -26.82 -2.95
CA SER A 91 8.65 -27.38 -1.92
C SER A 91 8.44 -28.87 -2.12
N PHE A 92 8.45 -29.60 -1.02
CA PHE A 92 8.18 -31.04 -1.00
C PHE A 92 7.23 -31.36 0.16
N ALA A 93 6.07 -31.96 -0.12
CA ALA A 93 5.19 -32.45 0.92
C ALA A 93 5.45 -33.95 1.19
N CYS A 94 5.52 -34.30 2.44
CA CYS A 94 5.63 -35.72 2.82
C CYS A 94 4.36 -36.48 2.42
N ARG A 95 4.52 -37.56 1.62
CA ARG A 95 3.39 -38.43 1.33
C ARG A 95 2.93 -39.11 2.64
N PRO A 96 1.61 -39.24 2.86
CA PRO A 96 1.10 -40.04 3.95
C PRO A 96 1.71 -41.49 3.87
N GLY A 97 2.28 -41.98 4.97
CA GLY A 97 2.82 -43.34 5.02
C GLY A 97 4.29 -43.51 4.63
N THR A 98 5.08 -42.47 4.34
CA THR A 98 6.53 -42.61 4.12
C THR A 98 7.34 -42.30 5.39
N PRO A 99 7.86 -43.28 6.11
CA PRO A 99 8.47 -43.12 7.44
C PRO A 99 9.79 -42.32 7.44
N LYS A 100 10.61 -42.43 6.39
CA LYS A 100 12.00 -41.94 6.40
C LYS A 100 12.16 -40.43 6.43
N GLY A 101 11.22 -39.66 5.85
CA GLY A 101 11.25 -38.18 5.88
C GLY A 101 10.66 -37.58 7.17
N LYS A 102 9.76 -38.30 7.82
CA LYS A 102 8.95 -37.83 8.95
C LYS A 102 9.67 -37.95 10.29
N ASN A 103 10.49 -38.97 10.47
CA ASN A 103 11.16 -39.27 11.74
C ASN A 103 12.02 -38.12 12.30
N ARG A 104 12.65 -37.31 11.42
CA ARG A 104 13.49 -36.18 11.87
C ARG A 104 12.64 -35.00 12.35
N VAL A 105 11.54 -34.73 11.68
CA VAL A 105 10.61 -33.67 12.10
C VAL A 105 9.89 -34.08 13.39
N GLU A 106 9.40 -35.31 13.48
CA GLU A 106 8.73 -35.85 14.69
C GLU A 106 9.67 -35.86 15.90
N ASN A 107 10.92 -36.28 15.71
CA ASN A 107 11.94 -36.19 16.75
C ASN A 107 12.22 -34.74 17.17
N SER A 108 12.29 -33.81 16.23
CA SER A 108 12.47 -32.38 16.52
C SER A 108 11.29 -31.80 17.29
N VAL A 109 10.07 -32.19 16.97
CA VAL A 109 8.86 -31.81 17.72
C VAL A 109 8.94 -32.31 19.15
N THR A 110 9.26 -33.61 19.33
CA THR A 110 9.39 -34.25 20.66
C THR A 110 10.49 -33.58 21.49
N HIS A 111 11.65 -33.33 20.91
CA HIS A 111 12.75 -32.62 21.58
C HIS A 111 12.40 -31.19 21.94
N THR A 112 11.70 -30.47 21.08
CA THR A 112 11.22 -29.13 21.35
C THR A 112 10.27 -29.07 22.53
N TYR A 113 9.29 -29.97 22.59
CA TYR A 113 8.38 -30.05 23.72
C TYR A 113 9.10 -30.39 25.04
N ARG A 114 10.00 -31.35 25.01
CA ARG A 114 10.70 -31.82 26.21
C ARG A 114 11.83 -30.91 26.68
N ARG A 115 12.45 -30.14 25.81
CA ARG A 115 13.68 -29.40 26.12
C ARG A 115 13.50 -27.88 26.07
N VAL A 116 12.66 -27.37 25.21
CA VAL A 116 12.39 -25.92 25.09
C VAL A 116 11.16 -25.55 25.93
N LEU A 117 10.00 -26.15 25.65
CA LEU A 117 8.77 -25.75 26.35
C LEU A 117 8.70 -26.25 27.80
N ALA A 118 9.28 -27.42 28.09
CA ALA A 118 9.31 -27.89 29.48
C ALA A 118 10.22 -27.01 30.34
N SER A 119 11.33 -26.50 29.80
CA SER A 119 12.21 -25.59 30.54
C SER A 119 11.54 -24.25 30.84
N LEU A 120 10.68 -23.72 29.96
CA LEU A 120 9.85 -22.56 30.20
C LEU A 120 8.84 -22.74 31.36
N ARG A 121 8.50 -23.99 31.71
CA ARG A 121 7.54 -24.34 32.76
C ARG A 121 8.16 -24.78 34.07
N LEU A 122 9.49 -24.79 34.18
CA LEU A 122 10.19 -25.23 35.40
C LEU A 122 9.75 -24.45 36.65
N ASN A 123 9.46 -23.13 36.48
CA ASN A 123 9.06 -22.26 37.57
C ASN A 123 7.53 -22.00 37.60
N GLY A 124 6.72 -22.93 37.04
CA GLY A 124 5.29 -22.82 37.00
C GLY A 124 4.72 -22.53 35.60
N PRO A 125 3.47 -22.05 35.49
CA PRO A 125 2.85 -21.77 34.22
C PRO A 125 3.56 -20.62 33.52
N ILE A 126 3.71 -20.72 32.18
CA ILE A 126 4.32 -19.67 31.38
C ILE A 126 3.51 -18.38 31.53
N ARG A 127 4.18 -17.29 31.88
CA ARG A 127 3.59 -15.95 32.00
C ARG A 127 4.24 -15.02 30.97
N ALA A 128 3.44 -14.32 30.20
CA ALA A 128 3.90 -13.37 29.22
C ALA A 128 2.96 -12.16 29.14
N SER A 129 3.54 -11.01 28.84
CA SER A 129 2.78 -9.76 28.72
C SER A 129 1.88 -9.74 27.47
N ASN A 130 2.41 -10.29 26.38
CA ASN A 130 1.79 -10.40 25.07
C ASN A 130 2.46 -11.54 24.31
N LEU A 131 2.06 -11.73 23.05
CA LEU A 131 2.64 -12.78 22.18
C LEU A 131 4.12 -12.53 21.84
N GLU A 132 4.54 -11.29 21.76
CA GLU A 132 5.92 -10.92 21.47
C GLU A 132 6.86 -11.29 22.64
N ASP A 133 6.47 -10.96 23.87
CA ASP A 133 7.16 -11.36 25.08
C ASP A 133 7.25 -12.90 25.22
N LEU A 134 6.14 -13.62 24.90
CA LEU A 134 6.18 -15.08 24.82
C LEU A 134 7.21 -15.59 23.81
N ASN A 135 7.27 -14.96 22.63
CA ASN A 135 8.22 -15.34 21.59
C ASN A 135 9.66 -15.04 21.98
N GLN A 136 9.91 -13.96 22.70
CA GLN A 136 11.24 -13.66 23.24
C GLN A 136 11.70 -14.74 24.24
N GLN A 137 10.85 -15.14 25.19
CA GLN A 137 11.14 -16.22 26.14
C GLN A 137 11.41 -17.54 25.42
N ILE A 138 10.59 -17.87 24.39
CA ILE A 138 10.80 -19.07 23.56
C ILE A 138 12.14 -18.99 22.82
N ALA A 139 12.54 -17.82 22.32
CA ALA A 139 13.79 -17.62 21.61
C ALA A 139 15.01 -17.88 22.52
N GLU A 140 15.00 -17.37 23.75
CA GLU A 140 16.07 -17.59 24.74
C GLU A 140 16.27 -19.08 25.02
N HIS A 141 15.18 -19.81 25.28
CA HIS A 141 15.23 -21.25 25.54
C HIS A 141 15.60 -22.08 24.30
N ARG A 142 15.19 -21.65 23.10
CA ARG A 142 15.63 -22.21 21.81
C ARG A 142 17.12 -22.09 21.61
N ASP A 143 17.70 -20.92 21.92
CA ASP A 143 19.12 -20.69 21.72
C ASP A 143 19.97 -21.47 22.71
N ILE A 144 19.53 -21.61 23.96
CA ILE A 144 20.13 -22.53 24.93
C ILE A 144 20.08 -23.97 24.39
N PHE A 145 18.96 -24.40 23.84
CA PHE A 145 18.82 -25.76 23.27
C PHE A 145 19.72 -25.98 22.05
N ASN A 146 19.85 -24.99 21.15
CA ASN A 146 20.72 -25.09 19.98
C ASN A 146 22.21 -25.18 20.35
N LYS A 147 22.61 -24.57 21.44
CA LYS A 147 23.97 -24.62 21.98
C LYS A 147 24.26 -25.86 22.87
N ARG A 148 23.22 -26.59 23.25
CA ARG A 148 23.38 -27.77 24.09
C ARG A 148 24.12 -28.90 23.34
N PRO A 149 25.16 -29.53 23.95
CA PRO A 149 25.89 -30.65 23.36
C PRO A 149 24.96 -31.80 22.97
N PHE A 150 25.32 -32.51 21.94
CA PHE A 150 24.64 -33.76 21.57
C PHE A 150 24.96 -34.87 22.59
N THR A 151 23.97 -35.74 22.88
CA THR A 151 24.16 -36.85 23.81
C THR A 151 25.22 -37.86 23.34
N LYS A 152 25.34 -38.03 22.01
CA LYS A 152 26.29 -38.99 21.40
C LYS A 152 27.65 -38.32 21.07
N ASN A 153 27.76 -37.04 21.07
CA ASN A 153 28.99 -36.27 20.82
C ASN A 153 28.97 -35.00 21.65
N LEU A 154 29.57 -35.05 22.83
CA LEU A 154 29.61 -33.96 23.79
C LEU A 154 30.46 -32.76 23.34
N GLN A 155 31.30 -32.95 22.31
CA GLN A 155 32.14 -31.87 21.76
C GLN A 155 31.46 -31.09 20.64
N SER A 156 30.27 -31.51 20.23
CA SER A 156 29.52 -30.84 19.18
C SER A 156 28.09 -30.49 19.63
N ASN A 157 27.51 -29.46 18.99
CA ASN A 157 26.15 -29.02 19.21
C ASN A 157 25.55 -28.52 17.88
N ARG A 158 24.26 -28.22 17.89
CA ARG A 158 23.52 -27.78 16.70
C ARG A 158 24.05 -26.51 16.08
N GLU A 159 24.44 -25.56 16.92
CA GLU A 159 24.98 -24.27 16.49
C GLU A 159 26.36 -24.44 15.82
N LEU A 160 27.22 -25.29 16.40
CA LEU A 160 28.55 -25.58 15.85
C LEU A 160 28.42 -26.29 14.49
N GLU A 161 27.62 -27.38 14.42
CA GLU A 161 27.39 -28.11 13.17
C GLU A 161 26.82 -27.23 12.08
N PHE A 162 25.89 -26.34 12.43
CA PHE A 162 25.30 -25.39 11.50
C PHE A 162 26.37 -24.43 10.95
N ASN A 163 27.13 -23.79 11.81
CA ASN A 163 28.11 -22.78 11.40
C ASN A 163 29.26 -23.37 10.57
N THR A 164 29.68 -24.60 10.93
CA THR A 164 30.81 -25.26 10.27
C THR A 164 30.44 -25.88 8.92
N HIS A 165 29.25 -26.49 8.83
CA HIS A 165 28.95 -27.37 7.69
C HIS A 165 27.71 -26.97 6.87
N GLU A 166 26.70 -26.35 7.46
CA GLU A 166 25.40 -26.17 6.82
C GLU A 166 25.17 -24.73 6.34
N ARG A 167 25.64 -23.73 7.09
CA ARG A 167 25.44 -22.31 6.78
C ARG A 167 25.88 -21.92 5.37
N GLN A 168 27.05 -22.41 4.94
CA GLN A 168 27.62 -22.11 3.62
C GLN A 168 26.82 -22.72 2.46
N LYS A 169 25.95 -23.70 2.73
CA LYS A 169 25.11 -24.37 1.73
C LYS A 169 23.74 -23.72 1.54
N LEU A 170 23.39 -22.76 2.39
CA LEU A 170 22.18 -21.96 2.25
C LEU A 170 22.38 -20.91 1.17
N LYS A 171 21.33 -20.65 0.40
CA LYS A 171 21.30 -19.53 -0.56
C LYS A 171 21.14 -18.20 0.19
N ASN A 172 21.74 -17.14 -0.31
CA ASN A 172 21.54 -15.80 0.23
C ASN A 172 20.05 -15.40 0.15
N LEU A 173 19.57 -14.73 1.18
CA LEU A 173 18.23 -14.17 1.18
C LEU A 173 18.19 -12.93 0.26
N PRO A 174 17.07 -12.67 -0.42
CA PRO A 174 16.83 -11.40 -1.07
C PRO A 174 16.94 -10.24 -0.08
N ILE A 175 17.33 -9.06 -0.56
CA ILE A 175 17.50 -7.84 0.28
C ILE A 175 16.16 -7.43 0.92
N LEU A 176 15.07 -7.57 0.17
CA LEU A 176 13.73 -7.30 0.70
C LEU A 176 13.11 -8.59 1.25
N PRO A 177 12.41 -8.56 2.39
CA PRO A 177 11.69 -9.72 2.88
C PRO A 177 10.49 -10.04 1.98
N TYR A 178 10.08 -11.32 1.96
CA TYR A 178 8.84 -11.72 1.27
C TYR A 178 7.61 -11.09 1.92
N GLU A 179 6.83 -10.38 1.13
CA GLU A 179 5.59 -9.79 1.62
C GLU A 179 4.45 -10.82 1.67
N ILE A 180 4.01 -11.10 2.88
CA ILE A 180 2.96 -12.08 3.15
C ILE A 180 1.61 -11.43 2.99
N GLY A 181 0.77 -11.96 2.09
CA GLY A 181 -0.55 -11.41 1.86
C GLY A 181 -1.42 -12.30 0.97
N ASN A 182 -2.64 -11.85 0.73
CA ASN A 182 -3.59 -12.52 -0.15
C ASN A 182 -3.51 -11.97 -1.56
N TRP A 183 -3.19 -12.84 -2.52
CA TRP A 183 -3.17 -12.51 -3.95
C TRP A 183 -4.57 -12.60 -4.55
N ARG A 184 -4.93 -11.61 -5.37
CA ARG A 184 -6.19 -11.55 -6.11
C ARG A 184 -6.01 -10.96 -7.49
N TYR A 185 -6.91 -11.33 -8.39
CA TYR A 185 -7.06 -10.67 -9.68
C TYR A 185 -8.29 -9.77 -9.62
N LEU A 186 -8.10 -8.48 -9.86
CA LEU A 186 -9.17 -7.50 -9.83
C LEU A 186 -9.18 -6.68 -11.12
N LYS A 187 -10.39 -6.36 -11.59
CA LYS A 187 -10.57 -5.48 -12.75
C LYS A 187 -10.54 -4.02 -12.29
N VAL A 188 -9.80 -3.20 -13.02
CA VAL A 188 -9.76 -1.75 -12.80
C VAL A 188 -11.02 -1.11 -13.36
N ASP A 189 -11.68 -0.30 -12.54
CA ASP A 189 -12.92 0.40 -12.93
C ASP A 189 -12.65 1.65 -13.78
N LYS A 190 -13.74 2.29 -14.27
CA LYS A 190 -13.67 3.53 -15.07
C LYS A 190 -13.08 4.73 -14.31
N GLY A 191 -13.07 4.68 -12.99
CA GLY A 191 -12.43 5.68 -12.12
C GLY A 191 -10.99 5.33 -11.79
N HIS A 192 -10.31 4.53 -12.62
CA HIS A 192 -8.94 4.02 -12.46
C HIS A 192 -8.63 3.48 -11.06
N CYS A 193 -9.59 2.77 -10.45
CA CYS A 193 -9.44 2.16 -9.13
C CYS A 193 -9.75 0.67 -9.16
N ILE A 194 -9.14 -0.07 -8.23
CA ILE A 194 -9.60 -1.39 -7.82
C ILE A 194 -10.44 -1.27 -6.55
N ARG A 195 -11.35 -2.22 -6.30
CA ARG A 195 -12.18 -2.26 -5.09
C ARG A 195 -11.92 -3.52 -4.28
N LEU A 196 -11.63 -3.35 -2.98
CA LEU A 196 -11.54 -4.43 -2.00
C LEU A 196 -12.85 -4.49 -1.19
N GLY A 197 -13.77 -5.39 -1.60
CA GLY A 197 -15.10 -5.51 -0.98
C GLY A 197 -15.03 -5.96 0.49
N GLU A 198 -14.13 -6.86 0.80
CA GLU A 198 -13.91 -7.43 2.15
C GLU A 198 -13.30 -6.45 3.16
N ASP A 199 -12.65 -5.38 2.70
CA ASP A 199 -12.09 -4.32 3.53
C ASP A 199 -13.04 -3.11 3.63
N GLY A 200 -14.36 -3.33 3.66
CA GLY A 200 -15.35 -2.26 3.75
C GLY A 200 -15.61 -1.55 2.41
N GLY A 201 -15.12 -2.08 1.30
CA GLY A 201 -15.33 -1.55 -0.04
C GLY A 201 -14.38 -0.41 -0.42
N HIS A 202 -13.23 -0.29 0.24
CA HIS A 202 -12.20 0.69 -0.11
C HIS A 202 -11.72 0.52 -1.55
N ARG A 203 -11.48 1.64 -2.21
CA ARG A 203 -11.00 1.75 -3.59
C ARG A 203 -9.60 2.34 -3.61
N TYR A 204 -8.73 1.75 -4.42
CA TYR A 204 -7.32 2.13 -4.52
C TYR A 204 -6.97 2.43 -5.97
N SER A 205 -6.37 3.59 -6.22
CA SER A 205 -6.07 4.04 -7.58
C SER A 205 -4.90 3.29 -8.21
N VAL A 206 -4.94 3.20 -9.52
CA VAL A 206 -3.83 2.75 -10.37
C VAL A 206 -3.61 3.77 -11.50
N PRO A 207 -2.49 3.74 -12.23
CA PRO A 207 -2.32 4.57 -13.41
C PRO A 207 -3.47 4.38 -14.40
N VAL A 208 -3.91 5.48 -15.04
CA VAL A 208 -5.10 5.51 -15.93
C VAL A 208 -5.01 4.52 -17.09
N ILE A 209 -3.80 4.19 -17.54
CA ILE A 209 -3.56 3.23 -18.64
C ILE A 209 -4.12 1.83 -18.35
N TYR A 210 -4.31 1.47 -17.07
CA TYR A 210 -4.85 0.17 -16.66
C TYR A 210 -6.38 0.11 -16.57
N VAL A 211 -7.09 1.18 -16.91
CA VAL A 211 -8.57 1.20 -16.90
C VAL A 211 -9.14 0.09 -17.78
N GLY A 212 -10.02 -0.72 -17.21
CA GLY A 212 -10.64 -1.88 -17.88
C GLY A 212 -9.79 -3.15 -17.89
N MET A 213 -8.49 -3.07 -17.55
CA MET A 213 -7.59 -4.22 -17.47
C MET A 213 -7.75 -4.97 -16.15
N THR A 214 -7.27 -6.21 -16.12
CA THR A 214 -7.17 -7.02 -14.89
C THR A 214 -5.75 -6.92 -14.37
N VAL A 215 -5.62 -6.53 -13.10
CA VAL A 215 -4.36 -6.41 -12.38
C VAL A 215 -4.25 -7.46 -11.29
N THR A 216 -3.03 -7.76 -10.86
CA THR A 216 -2.74 -8.64 -9.75
C THR A 216 -2.58 -7.82 -8.49
N VAL A 217 -3.27 -8.17 -7.43
CA VAL A 217 -3.29 -7.41 -6.17
C VAL A 217 -2.80 -8.29 -5.04
N LEU A 218 -1.77 -7.84 -4.33
CA LEU A 218 -1.31 -8.42 -3.09
C LEU A 218 -1.83 -7.57 -1.92
N LYS A 219 -2.70 -8.16 -1.13
CA LYS A 219 -3.23 -7.56 0.09
C LYS A 219 -2.47 -8.09 1.30
N THR A 220 -1.66 -7.25 1.93
CA THR A 220 -0.97 -7.53 3.20
C THR A 220 -1.79 -7.02 4.39
N GLU A 221 -1.27 -7.10 5.60
CA GLU A 221 -1.93 -6.51 6.79
C GLU A 221 -1.98 -4.98 6.72
N GLU A 222 -0.94 -4.34 6.22
CA GLU A 222 -0.77 -2.88 6.24
C GLU A 222 -0.87 -2.23 4.88
N ARG A 223 -0.63 -2.98 3.79
CA ARG A 223 -0.48 -2.44 2.44
C ARG A 223 -1.31 -3.18 1.41
N VAL A 224 -1.63 -2.46 0.34
CA VAL A 224 -2.20 -2.99 -0.90
C VAL A 224 -1.21 -2.70 -2.01
N LEU A 225 -0.59 -3.74 -2.56
CA LEU A 225 0.34 -3.66 -3.67
C LEU A 225 -0.36 -4.16 -4.93
N ILE A 226 -0.25 -3.40 -5.99
CA ILE A 226 -0.92 -3.69 -7.25
C ILE A 226 0.14 -3.87 -8.33
N TYR A 227 0.03 -4.96 -9.07
CA TYR A 227 1.00 -5.36 -10.07
C TYR A 227 0.33 -5.50 -11.43
N ASP A 228 1.05 -5.13 -12.46
CA ASP A 228 0.71 -5.50 -13.83
C ASP A 228 0.70 -7.03 -13.95
N LYS A 229 -0.37 -7.56 -14.55
CA LYS A 229 -0.56 -9.01 -14.66
C LYS A 229 0.43 -9.67 -15.63
N GLU A 230 0.85 -8.96 -16.67
CA GLU A 230 1.70 -9.50 -17.72
C GLU A 230 3.19 -9.36 -17.38
N THR A 231 3.59 -8.17 -16.95
CA THR A 231 4.99 -7.88 -16.63
C THR A 231 5.40 -8.23 -15.22
N GLY A 232 4.43 -8.38 -14.29
CA GLY A 232 4.69 -8.58 -12.86
C GLY A 232 5.27 -7.35 -12.16
N SER A 233 5.34 -6.19 -12.82
CA SER A 233 5.87 -4.96 -12.23
C SER A 233 4.87 -4.34 -11.26
N CYS A 234 5.36 -3.79 -10.13
CA CYS A 234 4.53 -3.06 -9.18
C CYS A 234 4.13 -1.71 -9.78
N ILE A 235 2.83 -1.48 -9.98
CA ILE A 235 2.25 -0.28 -10.60
C ILE A 235 1.63 0.68 -9.60
N ALA A 236 1.32 0.22 -8.38
CA ALA A 236 0.83 1.06 -7.30
C ALA A 236 1.05 0.40 -5.93
N GLN A 237 1.31 1.23 -4.93
CA GLN A 237 1.41 0.82 -3.53
C GLN A 237 0.60 1.77 -2.66
N HIS A 238 -0.35 1.23 -1.91
CA HIS A 238 -1.20 1.99 -1.00
C HIS A 238 -1.09 1.48 0.43
N LYS A 239 -1.32 2.35 1.41
CA LYS A 239 -1.67 1.93 2.77
C LYS A 239 -3.03 1.23 2.72
N ARG A 240 -3.18 0.12 3.44
CA ARG A 240 -4.46 -0.57 3.56
C ARG A 240 -5.34 0.12 4.60
N TYR A 241 -6.60 0.30 4.28
CA TYR A 241 -7.62 0.88 5.15
C TYR A 241 -8.70 -0.16 5.45
N LEU A 242 -9.12 -0.23 6.72
CA LEU A 242 -10.11 -1.18 7.22
C LEU A 242 -11.34 -0.47 7.82
N GLU A 243 -11.29 0.85 7.91
CA GLU A 243 -12.33 1.66 8.54
C GLU A 243 -13.61 1.63 7.70
N ILE A 244 -14.74 1.36 8.35
CA ILE A 244 -16.05 1.31 7.68
C ILE A 244 -16.59 2.71 7.39
N THR A 245 -16.18 3.69 8.19
CA THR A 245 -16.58 5.11 8.11
C THR A 245 -15.46 5.96 7.49
N GLY A 246 -15.82 7.00 6.75
CA GLY A 246 -14.88 7.93 6.16
C GLY A 246 -14.68 7.78 4.65
N GLU A 247 -13.61 8.37 4.13
CA GLU A 247 -13.30 8.36 2.70
C GLU A 247 -12.84 6.98 2.25
N LYS A 248 -13.60 6.38 1.31
CA LYS A 248 -13.35 5.02 0.79
C LYS A 248 -12.51 4.98 -0.48
N THR A 249 -12.15 6.13 -1.06
CA THR A 249 -11.38 6.19 -2.31
C THR A 249 -10.02 6.83 -2.08
N HIS A 250 -8.97 6.03 -2.21
CA HIS A 250 -7.59 6.43 -1.95
C HIS A 250 -6.87 6.59 -3.29
N ILE A 251 -6.58 7.84 -3.66
CA ILE A 251 -5.96 8.18 -4.93
C ILE A 251 -4.58 8.76 -4.69
N LEU A 252 -3.56 8.13 -5.31
CA LEU A 252 -2.20 8.67 -5.34
C LEU A 252 -2.13 9.85 -6.30
N SER A 253 -1.39 10.88 -5.92
CA SER A 253 -1.24 12.11 -6.72
C SER A 253 -0.66 11.86 -8.10
N GLU A 254 0.21 10.86 -8.23
CA GLU A 254 0.83 10.42 -9.48
C GLU A 254 -0.16 9.78 -10.47
N HIS A 255 -1.24 9.16 -9.96
CA HIS A 255 -2.27 8.52 -10.78
C HIS A 255 -3.32 9.51 -11.31
N LEU A 256 -3.36 10.74 -10.78
CA LEU A 256 -4.31 11.75 -11.22
C LEU A 256 -4.00 12.23 -12.64
N THR A 257 -5.03 12.24 -13.48
CA THR A 257 -4.96 12.90 -14.77
C THR A 257 -4.73 14.41 -14.61
N PRO A 258 -4.21 15.12 -15.62
CA PRO A 258 -4.07 16.57 -15.57
C PRO A 258 -5.39 17.30 -15.28
N LYS A 259 -6.54 16.74 -15.74
CA LYS A 259 -7.87 17.26 -15.46
C LYS A 259 -8.24 17.10 -14.00
N GLU A 260 -8.04 15.91 -13.42
CA GLU A 260 -8.34 15.63 -12.01
C GLU A 260 -7.42 16.41 -11.06
N LYS A 261 -6.13 16.52 -11.38
CA LYS A 261 -5.20 17.38 -10.62
C LYS A 261 -5.74 18.80 -10.51
N ARG A 262 -6.17 19.39 -11.62
CA ARG A 262 -6.76 20.73 -11.64
C ARG A 262 -8.06 20.84 -10.84
N GLN A 263 -8.91 19.82 -10.91
CA GLN A 263 -10.18 19.78 -10.15
C GLN A 263 -9.98 19.68 -8.64
N ARG A 264 -8.82 19.23 -8.18
CA ARG A 264 -8.48 19.08 -6.75
C ARG A 264 -7.68 20.23 -6.16
N LEU A 265 -7.27 21.21 -6.98
CA LEU A 265 -6.56 22.37 -6.49
C LEU A 265 -7.41 23.13 -5.47
N THR A 266 -6.80 23.55 -4.36
CA THR A 266 -7.42 24.43 -3.36
C THR A 266 -7.48 25.86 -3.90
N LYS A 267 -8.20 26.74 -3.19
CA LYS A 267 -8.26 28.16 -3.54
C LYS A 267 -6.86 28.79 -3.57
N GLU A 268 -6.04 28.51 -2.56
CA GLU A 268 -4.68 29.01 -2.42
C GLU A 268 -3.78 28.55 -3.58
N GLN A 269 -3.89 27.27 -3.94
CA GLN A 269 -3.14 26.72 -5.07
C GLN A 269 -3.57 27.34 -6.40
N TRP A 270 -4.86 27.63 -6.58
CA TRP A 270 -5.33 28.35 -7.75
C TRP A 270 -4.84 29.80 -7.80
N VAL A 271 -4.77 30.49 -6.65
CA VAL A 271 -4.14 31.82 -6.58
C VAL A 271 -2.70 31.75 -7.07
N GLU A 272 -1.89 30.82 -6.57
CA GLU A 272 -0.50 30.65 -7.00
C GLU A 272 -0.39 30.35 -8.51
N GLU A 273 -1.25 29.47 -9.02
CA GLU A 273 -1.28 29.13 -10.44
C GLU A 273 -1.62 30.33 -11.36
N LEU A 274 -2.58 31.16 -10.96
CA LEU A 274 -2.95 32.35 -11.74
C LEU A 274 -1.88 33.44 -11.62
N VAL A 275 -1.26 33.59 -10.46
CA VAL A 275 -0.12 34.51 -10.27
C VAL A 275 1.06 34.11 -11.13
N LYS A 276 1.40 32.81 -11.21
CA LYS A 276 2.41 32.31 -12.15
C LYS A 276 2.09 32.58 -13.61
N CYS A 277 0.81 32.65 -13.96
CA CYS A 277 0.37 33.03 -15.29
C CYS A 277 0.44 34.55 -15.53
N GLY A 278 0.76 35.34 -14.49
CA GLY A 278 0.93 36.78 -14.58
C GLY A 278 -0.23 37.62 -14.06
N TYR A 279 -1.28 37.05 -13.51
CA TYR A 279 -2.35 37.82 -12.85
C TYR A 279 -1.86 38.44 -11.54
N ASP A 280 -2.50 39.57 -11.13
CA ASP A 280 -2.22 40.21 -9.87
C ASP A 280 -2.71 39.37 -8.68
N ARG A 281 -1.85 39.21 -7.65
CA ARG A 281 -2.13 38.36 -6.49
C ARG A 281 -3.33 38.84 -5.68
N GLU A 282 -3.42 40.16 -5.43
CA GLU A 282 -4.45 40.74 -4.59
C GLU A 282 -5.82 40.58 -5.25
N THR A 283 -5.92 41.01 -6.52
CA THR A 283 -7.14 40.90 -7.33
C THR A 283 -7.62 39.44 -7.41
N VAL A 284 -6.73 38.50 -7.74
CA VAL A 284 -7.07 37.09 -7.83
C VAL A 284 -7.54 36.55 -6.49
N SER A 285 -6.84 36.86 -5.40
CA SER A 285 -7.21 36.40 -4.06
C SER A 285 -8.60 36.88 -3.66
N ASN A 286 -8.92 38.14 -3.90
CA ASN A 286 -10.20 38.74 -3.59
C ASN A 286 -11.33 38.13 -4.44
N VAL A 287 -11.14 38.01 -5.74
CA VAL A 287 -12.08 37.40 -6.69
C VAL A 287 -12.35 35.92 -6.31
N LEU A 288 -11.31 35.14 -6.07
CA LEU A 288 -11.47 33.73 -5.72
C LEU A 288 -12.12 33.55 -4.35
N THR A 289 -11.84 34.42 -3.40
CA THR A 289 -12.50 34.39 -2.10
C THR A 289 -14.02 34.59 -2.23
N ALA A 290 -14.44 35.55 -3.06
CA ALA A 290 -15.85 35.77 -3.35
C ALA A 290 -16.51 34.58 -4.07
N LYS A 291 -15.84 34.02 -5.09
CA LYS A 291 -16.35 32.88 -5.87
C LYS A 291 -16.41 31.60 -5.04
N TRP A 292 -15.39 31.31 -4.25
CA TRP A 292 -15.34 30.08 -3.42
C TRP A 292 -16.43 30.03 -2.35
N LYS A 293 -16.86 31.18 -1.85
CA LYS A 293 -17.98 31.28 -0.88
C LYS A 293 -19.31 30.86 -1.48
N VAL A 294 -19.50 31.06 -2.80
CA VAL A 294 -20.78 30.79 -3.49
C VAL A 294 -20.83 29.33 -3.96
N ASP A 295 -19.83 28.89 -4.74
CA ASP A 295 -19.78 27.55 -5.30
C ASP A 295 -18.34 27.18 -5.69
N THR A 296 -17.79 26.17 -5.01
CA THR A 296 -16.42 25.71 -5.20
C THR A 296 -16.19 25.09 -6.57
N LEU A 297 -17.19 24.42 -7.15
CA LEU A 297 -17.07 23.79 -8.46
C LEU A 297 -17.02 24.85 -9.58
N ASN A 298 -17.92 25.80 -9.54
CA ASN A 298 -17.94 26.92 -10.49
C ASN A 298 -16.74 27.84 -10.32
N ALA A 299 -16.24 28.06 -9.09
CA ALA A 299 -15.01 28.78 -8.85
C ALA A 299 -13.79 28.14 -9.53
N ARG A 300 -13.66 26.80 -9.46
CA ARG A 300 -12.59 26.07 -10.16
C ARG A 300 -12.70 26.16 -11.69
N ARG A 301 -13.93 26.07 -12.22
CA ARG A 301 -14.19 26.29 -13.65
C ARG A 301 -13.78 27.71 -14.07
N PHE A 302 -14.14 28.70 -13.30
CA PHE A 302 -13.79 30.08 -13.52
C PHE A 302 -12.26 30.29 -13.57
N CYS A 303 -11.50 29.73 -12.62
CA CYS A 303 -10.04 29.78 -12.64
C CYS A 303 -9.45 29.15 -13.92
N PHE A 304 -10.01 28.04 -14.36
CA PHE A 304 -9.59 27.43 -15.61
C PHE A 304 -9.88 28.28 -16.82
N CYS A 305 -11.05 28.97 -16.86
CA CYS A 305 -11.41 29.88 -17.91
C CYS A 305 -10.48 31.10 -17.95
N LEU A 306 -10.07 31.64 -16.80
CA LEU A 306 -9.06 32.74 -16.75
C LEU A 306 -7.72 32.30 -17.37
N LYS A 307 -7.27 31.06 -17.15
CA LYS A 307 -6.07 30.50 -17.83
C LYS A 307 -6.28 30.40 -19.35
N LEU A 308 -7.47 30.03 -19.80
CA LEU A 308 -7.77 29.93 -21.23
C LEU A 308 -7.83 31.33 -21.89
N LEU A 309 -8.28 32.36 -21.19
CA LEU A 309 -8.35 33.74 -21.68
C LEU A 309 -6.97 34.24 -22.17
N LEU A 310 -5.89 33.79 -21.51
CA LEU A 310 -4.51 34.15 -21.92
C LEU A 310 -4.08 33.58 -23.28
N ARG A 311 -4.87 32.68 -23.87
CA ARG A 311 -4.67 32.23 -25.25
C ARG A 311 -5.32 33.14 -26.28
N GLU A 312 -6.29 33.94 -25.82
CA GLU A 312 -7.11 34.80 -26.66
C GLU A 312 -6.68 36.30 -26.56
N CYS A 313 -6.05 36.70 -25.45
CA CYS A 313 -5.60 38.09 -25.26
C CYS A 313 -4.31 38.18 -24.42
N PRO A 314 -3.54 39.32 -24.56
CA PRO A 314 -2.37 39.58 -23.71
C PRO A 314 -2.72 39.65 -22.23
N ILE A 315 -1.76 39.31 -21.37
CA ILE A 315 -1.94 39.29 -19.91
C ILE A 315 -2.32 40.67 -19.33
N ALA A 316 -1.81 41.76 -19.91
CA ALA A 316 -2.16 43.11 -19.47
C ALA A 316 -3.67 43.35 -19.59
N ILE A 317 -4.26 43.04 -20.75
CA ILE A 317 -5.71 43.16 -20.98
C ILE A 317 -6.51 42.19 -20.10
N ALA A 318 -6.01 40.96 -19.89
CA ALA A 318 -6.68 40.02 -19.01
C ALA A 318 -6.70 40.50 -17.55
N ARG A 319 -5.65 41.14 -17.06
CA ARG A 319 -5.60 41.76 -15.73
C ARG A 319 -6.63 42.89 -15.60
N GLU A 320 -6.62 43.84 -16.56
CA GLU A 320 -7.58 44.94 -16.57
C GLU A 320 -9.03 44.40 -16.60
N ALA A 321 -9.31 43.40 -17.42
CA ALA A 321 -10.64 42.78 -17.51
C ALA A 321 -11.07 42.14 -16.18
N LEU A 322 -10.16 41.45 -15.49
CA LEU A 322 -10.44 40.83 -14.19
C LEU A 322 -10.66 41.90 -13.11
N GLN A 323 -9.86 42.94 -13.11
CA GLN A 323 -9.97 44.06 -12.19
C GLN A 323 -11.32 44.79 -12.38
N ALA A 324 -11.70 45.12 -13.61
CA ALA A 324 -12.99 45.74 -13.94
C ALA A 324 -14.16 44.87 -13.49
N ALA A 325 -14.10 43.56 -13.71
CA ALA A 325 -15.13 42.61 -13.24
C ALA A 325 -15.25 42.57 -11.71
N TYR A 326 -14.14 42.73 -10.99
CA TYR A 326 -14.13 42.82 -9.53
C TYR A 326 -14.75 44.11 -9.03
N GLU A 327 -14.37 45.28 -9.60
CA GLU A 327 -14.88 46.58 -9.24
C GLU A 327 -16.37 46.71 -9.52
N HIS A 328 -16.83 46.21 -10.65
CA HIS A 328 -18.25 46.18 -11.00
C HIS A 328 -19.06 45.11 -10.27
N ARG A 329 -18.41 44.28 -9.43
CA ARG A 329 -19.02 43.15 -8.70
C ARG A 329 -19.70 42.13 -9.61
N TYR A 330 -19.26 42.04 -10.87
CA TYR A 330 -19.82 41.12 -11.87
C TYR A 330 -18.82 40.04 -12.29
N LEU A 331 -18.60 39.09 -11.40
CA LEU A 331 -17.60 38.05 -11.54
C LEU A 331 -18.09 36.91 -12.44
N ASN A 332 -18.43 37.20 -13.70
CA ASN A 332 -18.79 36.21 -14.71
C ASN A 332 -17.68 36.15 -15.78
N TYR A 333 -17.35 34.93 -16.22
CA TYR A 333 -16.30 34.74 -17.23
C TYR A 333 -16.67 35.35 -18.59
N GLU A 334 -17.90 35.24 -19.04
CA GLU A 334 -18.34 35.81 -20.31
C GLU A 334 -18.18 37.34 -20.31
N TYR A 335 -18.52 37.99 -19.20
CA TYR A 335 -18.30 39.40 -19.03
C TYR A 335 -16.81 39.78 -19.17
N ILE A 336 -15.93 39.05 -18.48
CA ILE A 336 -14.47 39.28 -18.54
C ILE A 336 -13.96 39.06 -19.95
N LYS A 337 -14.44 38.07 -20.65
CA LYS A 337 -14.06 37.74 -22.03
C LYS A 337 -14.50 38.83 -23.01
N GLU A 338 -15.73 39.30 -22.92
CA GLU A 338 -16.24 40.37 -23.79
C GLU A 338 -15.54 41.70 -23.51
N TRP A 339 -15.30 42.04 -22.24
CA TRP A 339 -14.52 43.20 -21.85
C TRP A 339 -13.10 43.14 -22.43
N ALA A 340 -12.42 42.02 -22.32
CA ALA A 340 -11.09 41.81 -22.87
C ALA A 340 -11.07 42.01 -24.40
N LYS A 341 -12.06 41.47 -25.12
CA LYS A 341 -12.18 41.63 -26.56
C LYS A 341 -12.37 43.09 -26.96
N MET A 342 -13.23 43.84 -26.23
CA MET A 342 -13.45 45.24 -26.45
C MET A 342 -12.16 46.06 -26.31
N ARG A 343 -11.46 45.81 -25.19
CA ARG A 343 -10.20 46.52 -24.89
C ARG A 343 -9.10 46.20 -25.91
N GLN A 344 -9.05 44.95 -26.39
CA GLN A 344 -8.12 44.56 -27.45
C GLN A 344 -8.40 45.28 -28.77
N LYS A 345 -9.67 45.46 -29.14
CA LYS A 345 -10.06 46.26 -30.32
C LYS A 345 -9.68 47.72 -30.18
N GLU A 346 -9.93 48.34 -29.02
CA GLU A 346 -9.54 49.72 -28.73
C GLU A 346 -8.03 49.91 -28.84
N THR A 347 -7.25 49.01 -28.30
CA THR A 347 -5.79 49.03 -28.39
C THR A 347 -5.31 48.92 -29.84
N LEU A 348 -5.92 48.04 -30.65
CA LEU A 348 -5.60 47.89 -32.07
C LEU A 348 -5.98 49.09 -32.91
N LEU A 349 -7.03 49.83 -32.52
CA LEU A 349 -7.50 51.05 -33.19
C LEU A 349 -6.78 52.32 -32.74
N GLY A 350 -5.82 52.21 -31.79
CA GLY A 350 -5.07 53.35 -31.26
C GLY A 350 -5.87 54.33 -30.40
N LEU A 351 -7.04 53.90 -29.88
CA LEU A 351 -7.96 54.72 -29.08
C LEU A 351 -7.62 54.74 -27.58
N THR A 352 -6.35 54.55 -27.20
CA THR A 352 -5.94 54.30 -25.83
C THR A 352 -5.88 55.49 -24.89
N GLU A 353 -5.95 56.76 -25.35
CA GLU A 353 -5.72 57.91 -24.50
C GLU A 353 -6.97 58.66 -24.03
N ASN A 354 -8.17 58.37 -24.55
CA ASN A 354 -9.40 59.04 -24.16
C ASN A 354 -10.52 58.17 -23.60
N ALA A 355 -10.20 56.95 -23.18
CA ALA A 355 -11.21 55.98 -22.73
C ALA A 355 -11.71 56.18 -21.29
N THR A 356 -11.22 57.19 -20.56
CA THR A 356 -11.73 57.55 -19.23
C THR A 356 -13.11 58.18 -19.24
N ASP A 357 -13.57 58.69 -20.40
CA ASP A 357 -14.87 59.31 -20.54
C ASP A 357 -15.91 58.54 -21.36
N LEU A 358 -15.56 57.37 -21.90
CA LEU A 358 -16.55 56.48 -22.47
C LEU A 358 -17.38 55.87 -21.33
N ASN A 359 -18.54 56.47 -21.14
CA ASN A 359 -19.57 56.09 -20.21
C ASN A 359 -19.73 54.55 -20.16
N TYR A 360 -19.13 53.91 -19.20
CA TYR A 360 -19.37 52.49 -18.83
C TYR A 360 -20.85 52.20 -18.49
N ARG A 361 -21.69 53.23 -18.45
CA ARG A 361 -23.15 53.15 -18.34
C ARG A 361 -23.86 52.60 -19.58
N THR A 362 -23.19 52.53 -20.76
CA THR A 362 -23.83 52.09 -22.01
C THR A 362 -23.60 50.61 -22.36
N ILE A 363 -22.73 49.92 -21.66
CA ILE A 363 -22.88 48.47 -21.57
C ILE A 363 -23.92 48.24 -20.48
N SER A 364 -25.14 48.58 -20.80
CA SER A 364 -26.24 48.43 -19.86
C SER A 364 -26.34 46.97 -19.46
N HIS A 365 -26.49 46.73 -18.18
CA HIS A 365 -26.87 45.44 -17.63
C HIS A 365 -28.03 44.77 -18.38
N GLU A 366 -28.82 45.51 -19.11
CA GLU A 366 -29.92 45.05 -19.95
C GLU A 366 -29.47 44.33 -21.23
N ASN A 367 -28.43 44.77 -21.92
CA ASN A 367 -27.96 44.10 -23.14
C ASN A 367 -27.25 42.75 -22.87
N ILE A 368 -26.65 42.58 -21.68
CA ILE A 368 -26.05 41.32 -21.28
C ILE A 368 -27.10 40.37 -20.66
N ARG A 369 -28.13 40.92 -19.97
CA ARG A 369 -29.25 40.10 -19.45
C ARG A 369 -30.13 39.54 -20.56
N ASN A 370 -30.36 40.25 -21.64
CA ASN A 370 -31.24 39.82 -22.72
C ASN A 370 -30.63 38.74 -23.66
N ASN A 371 -29.33 38.49 -23.58
CA ASN A 371 -28.67 37.43 -24.38
C ASN A 371 -28.43 36.12 -23.61
N TYR A 372 -28.76 36.06 -22.31
CA TYR A 372 -28.42 34.89 -21.46
C TYR A 372 -29.51 34.56 -20.41
N CYS A 373 -30.79 34.82 -20.75
CA CYS A 373 -31.95 34.21 -20.06
C CYS A 373 -32.40 32.95 -20.77
#